data_cbf07e575834eaac8b3808ba64ba5773
#
_entry.id   cbf07e575834eaac8b3808ba64ba5773
#
_cell.length_a   1.000
_cell.length_b   1.000
_cell.length_c   1.000
_cell.angle_alpha   90.00
_cell.angle_beta   90.00
_cell.angle_gamma   90.00
#
_symmetry.space_group_name_H-M   'P 1'
#
loop_
_entity.id
_entity.type
_entity.pdbx_description
1 polymer ?
#
loop_
_entity_poly.entity_id
_entity_poly.type
_entity_poly.pdbx_seq_one_letter_code
_entity_poly.pdbx_strand_id
1 'polypeptide(L)'
;MTYCVAITLDAGLVLTSDSRTNAGVDQVSTYSKMTRFETHADRCLVLMSAGNLATTQFVVEQIHRDIRESQARNLNTLSYLSDTADYIGEILSSRIRRYSENEASGFAPEATLLLAGQIQGGPP
;
A
#
# COMPACT_ATOMS: atom_id res chain seq x y z
N MET A 1 -7.69 5.38 -14.44
CA MET A 1 -8.74 4.98 -13.48
C MET A 1 -8.36 3.64 -12.84
N THR A 2 -8.50 3.54 -11.56
CA THR A 2 -8.11 2.34 -10.80
C THR A 2 -9.32 1.77 -10.08
N TYR A 3 -9.45 0.46 -10.13
CA TYR A 3 -10.48 -0.28 -9.40
C TYR A 3 -9.81 -1.19 -8.38
N CYS A 4 -10.08 -0.95 -7.11
CA CYS A 4 -9.64 -1.83 -6.01
C CYS A 4 -10.86 -2.16 -5.16
N VAL A 5 -11.11 -3.43 -4.94
CA VAL A 5 -12.27 -3.91 -4.18
C VAL A 5 -11.82 -4.92 -3.13
N ALA A 6 -12.32 -4.74 -1.93
CA ALA A 6 -12.16 -5.69 -0.84
C ALA A 6 -13.55 -6.10 -0.33
N ILE A 7 -13.79 -7.39 -0.23
CA ILE A 7 -15.06 -7.94 0.24
C ILE A 7 -14.79 -8.82 1.45
N THR A 8 -15.45 -8.51 2.56
CA THR A 8 -15.38 -9.34 3.77
C THR A 8 -16.52 -10.35 3.77
N LEU A 9 -16.16 -11.63 3.90
CA LEU A 9 -17.10 -12.74 4.00
C LEU A 9 -16.85 -13.49 5.30
N ASP A 10 -17.81 -14.33 5.71
CA ASP A 10 -17.62 -15.17 6.89
C ASP A 10 -16.41 -16.09 6.75
N ALA A 11 -16.13 -16.56 5.54
CA ALA A 11 -15.01 -17.45 5.26
C ALA A 11 -13.67 -16.74 5.05
N GLY A 12 -13.65 -15.40 4.95
CA GLY A 12 -12.42 -14.66 4.73
C GLY A 12 -12.60 -13.41 3.91
N LEU A 13 -11.53 -12.97 3.26
CA LEU A 13 -11.49 -11.77 2.44
C LEU A 13 -11.27 -12.09 0.97
N VAL A 14 -11.98 -11.38 0.12
CA VAL A 14 -11.74 -11.39 -1.33
C VAL A 14 -11.23 -10.02 -1.74
N LEU A 15 -10.08 -9.99 -2.38
CA LEU A 15 -9.41 -8.77 -2.81
C LEU A 15 -9.18 -8.82 -4.31
N THR A 16 -9.54 -7.76 -4.99
CA THR A 16 -9.34 -7.68 -6.44
C THR A 16 -8.95 -6.27 -6.86
N SER A 17 -8.09 -6.18 -7.85
CA SER A 17 -7.69 -4.90 -8.43
C SER A 17 -7.50 -5.06 -9.93
N ASP A 18 -7.63 -3.96 -10.66
CA ASP A 18 -7.19 -3.93 -12.05
C ASP A 18 -5.66 -3.80 -12.10
N SER A 19 -5.08 -4.00 -13.28
CA SER A 19 -3.62 -4.01 -13.45
C SER A 19 -3.13 -3.08 -14.56
N ARG A 20 -4.02 -2.29 -15.16
CA ARG A 20 -3.63 -1.39 -16.23
C ARG A 20 -3.33 0.01 -15.71
N THR A 21 -2.22 0.55 -16.14
CA THR A 21 -1.83 1.92 -15.91
C THR A 21 -1.73 2.64 -17.24
N ASN A 22 -2.42 3.77 -17.36
CA ASN A 22 -2.40 4.61 -18.56
C ASN A 22 -1.45 5.79 -18.29
N ALA A 23 -0.30 5.77 -18.97
CA ALA A 23 0.76 6.77 -18.76
C ALA A 23 0.88 7.74 -19.94
N GLY A 24 -0.22 8.11 -20.59
CA GLY A 24 -0.23 9.03 -21.72
C GLY A 24 -1.07 8.49 -22.87
N VAL A 25 -1.11 9.25 -23.98
CA VAL A 25 -2.06 9.03 -25.07
C VAL A 25 -1.94 7.66 -25.74
N ASP A 26 -0.74 7.07 -25.77
CA ASP A 26 -0.50 5.80 -26.45
C ASP A 26 0.26 4.78 -25.59
N GLN A 27 0.39 5.02 -24.30
CA GLN A 27 1.13 4.12 -23.43
C GLN A 27 0.23 3.49 -22.39
N VAL A 28 -0.08 2.22 -22.60
CA VAL A 28 -0.75 1.38 -21.62
C VAL A 28 0.24 0.33 -21.15
N SER A 29 0.55 0.32 -19.88
CA SER A 29 1.39 -0.73 -19.30
C SER A 29 0.60 -1.54 -18.29
N THR A 30 0.96 -2.80 -18.17
CA THR A 30 0.40 -3.69 -17.16
C THR A 30 1.28 -3.61 -15.91
N TYR A 31 0.63 -3.34 -14.77
CA TYR A 31 1.32 -3.13 -13.51
C TYR A 31 0.44 -3.64 -12.38
N SER A 32 1.02 -4.40 -11.46
CA SER A 32 0.26 -4.89 -10.31
C SER A 32 0.00 -3.77 -9.31
N LYS A 33 -1.26 -3.48 -9.06
CA LYS A 33 -1.70 -2.50 -8.05
C LYS A 33 -1.97 -3.16 -6.70
N MET A 34 -1.61 -4.42 -6.58
CA MET A 34 -1.77 -5.22 -5.38
C MET A 34 -0.41 -5.75 -4.95
N THR A 35 -0.02 -5.45 -3.73
CA THR A 35 1.21 -5.97 -3.13
C THR A 35 0.84 -6.84 -1.94
N ARG A 36 1.35 -8.05 -1.95
CA ARG A 36 1.10 -9.04 -0.91
C ARG A 36 2.34 -9.18 -0.03
N PHE A 37 2.14 -9.05 1.26
CA PHE A 37 3.22 -9.17 2.24
C PHE A 37 3.03 -10.45 3.04
N GLU A 38 3.83 -11.46 2.72
CA GLU A 38 3.85 -12.75 3.41
C GLU A 38 5.19 -12.97 4.09
N THR A 39 5.62 -11.99 4.84
CA THR A 39 6.94 -12.01 5.44
C THR A 39 6.97 -12.70 6.80
N HIS A 40 5.82 -13.07 7.33
CA HIS A 40 5.72 -13.73 8.62
C HIS A 40 4.58 -14.75 8.62
N ALA A 41 4.78 -15.87 9.31
CA ALA A 41 3.82 -16.99 9.29
C ALA A 41 2.49 -16.67 9.99
N ASP A 42 2.45 -15.67 10.87
CA ASP A 42 1.26 -15.32 11.64
C ASP A 42 0.34 -14.31 10.96
N ARG A 43 0.69 -13.84 9.77
CA ARG A 43 -0.07 -12.78 9.11
C ARG A 43 0.00 -12.83 7.60
N CYS A 44 -1.09 -12.35 7.00
CA CYS A 44 -1.15 -12.11 5.56
C CYS A 44 -1.73 -10.71 5.38
N LEU A 45 -0.97 -9.82 4.78
CA LEU A 45 -1.35 -8.44 4.55
C LEU A 45 -1.25 -8.12 3.07
N VAL A 46 -2.23 -7.40 2.56
CA VAL A 46 -2.30 -6.99 1.17
C VAL A 46 -2.54 -5.49 1.11
N LEU A 47 -1.76 -4.81 0.29
CA LEU A 47 -1.90 -3.39 0.04
C LEU A 47 -2.29 -3.18 -1.42
N MET A 48 -3.42 -2.54 -1.64
CA MET A 48 -3.86 -2.13 -2.97
C MET A 48 -3.73 -0.63 -3.11
N SER A 49 -3.43 -0.16 -4.30
CA SER A 49 -3.09 1.24 -4.52
C SER A 49 -3.77 1.85 -5.74
N ALA A 50 -4.05 3.14 -5.64
CA ALA A 50 -4.56 3.97 -6.72
C ALA A 50 -3.90 5.34 -6.66
N GLY A 51 -3.75 6.00 -7.79
CA GLY A 51 -3.20 7.35 -7.87
C GLY A 51 -1.78 7.38 -8.37
N ASN A 52 -0.96 8.24 -7.82
CA ASN A 52 0.40 8.45 -8.30
C ASN A 52 1.29 7.22 -8.11
N LEU A 53 1.83 6.71 -9.19
CA LEU A 53 2.63 5.49 -9.19
C LEU A 53 3.93 5.63 -8.40
N ALA A 54 4.62 6.76 -8.56
CA ALA A 54 5.88 6.99 -7.85
C ALA A 54 5.67 7.05 -6.34
N THR A 55 4.59 7.67 -5.88
CA THR A 55 4.24 7.72 -4.47
C THR A 55 3.93 6.33 -3.94
N THR A 56 3.15 5.56 -4.68
CA THR A 56 2.80 4.18 -4.31
C THR A 56 4.05 3.30 -4.20
N GLN A 57 4.92 3.37 -5.19
CA GLN A 57 6.16 2.59 -5.19
C GLN A 57 7.07 2.97 -4.04
N PHE A 58 7.13 4.26 -3.71
CA PHE A 58 7.91 4.72 -2.56
C PHE A 58 7.40 4.10 -1.26
N VAL A 59 6.09 4.10 -1.05
CA VAL A 59 5.49 3.51 0.16
C VAL A 59 5.83 2.03 0.26
N VAL A 60 5.62 1.27 -0.81
CA VAL A 60 5.89 -0.17 -0.84
C VAL A 60 7.37 -0.46 -0.59
N GLU A 61 8.25 0.29 -1.22
CA GLU A 61 9.69 0.12 -1.04
C GLU A 61 10.13 0.46 0.39
N GLN A 62 9.57 1.50 0.99
CA GLN A 62 9.89 1.87 2.36
C GLN A 62 9.44 0.78 3.33
N ILE A 63 8.28 0.16 3.10
CA ILE A 63 7.80 -0.97 3.91
C ILE A 63 8.79 -2.14 3.82
N HIS A 64 9.22 -2.50 2.61
CA HIS A 64 10.20 -3.57 2.43
C HIS A 64 11.55 -3.25 3.08
N ARG A 65 11.97 -2.01 3.00
CA ARG A 65 13.21 -1.56 3.62
C ARG A 65 13.17 -1.68 5.14
N ASP A 66 12.08 -1.24 5.76
CA ASP A 66 11.91 -1.32 7.20
C ASP A 66 11.93 -2.76 7.70
N ILE A 67 11.33 -3.68 6.95
CA ILE A 67 11.38 -5.11 7.26
C ILE A 67 12.82 -5.64 7.15
N ARG A 68 13.49 -5.30 6.05
CA ARG A 68 14.86 -5.78 5.78
C ARG A 68 15.87 -5.28 6.80
N GLU A 69 15.74 -4.03 7.22
CA GLU A 69 16.62 -3.41 8.19
C GLU A 69 16.21 -3.67 9.64
N SER A 70 15.16 -4.48 9.85
CA SER A 70 14.65 -4.83 11.17
C SER A 70 14.35 -3.62 12.05
N GLN A 71 13.76 -2.58 11.47
CA GLN A 71 13.31 -1.42 12.22
C GLN A 71 12.34 -1.86 13.31
N ALA A 72 12.32 -1.14 14.43
CA ALA A 72 11.47 -1.49 15.56
C ALA A 72 9.97 -1.47 15.19
N ARG A 73 9.60 -0.66 14.23
CA ARG A 73 8.23 -0.54 13.75
C ARG A 73 8.19 -0.91 12.27
N ASN A 74 7.65 -2.09 11.98
CA ASN A 74 7.48 -2.59 10.61
C ASN A 74 6.26 -3.52 10.56
N LEU A 75 5.92 -4.02 9.37
CA LEU A 75 4.74 -4.87 9.20
C LEU A 75 4.77 -6.17 10.00
N ASN A 76 5.95 -6.64 10.37
CA ASN A 76 6.09 -7.89 11.14
C ASN A 76 5.97 -7.68 12.64
N THR A 77 6.19 -6.46 13.13
CA THR A 77 6.21 -6.16 14.57
C THR A 77 4.91 -5.56 15.08
N LEU A 78 4.08 -5.01 14.21
CA LEU A 78 2.81 -4.40 14.61
C LEU A 78 1.77 -5.48 14.89
N SER A 79 1.07 -5.35 16.02
CA SER A 79 0.15 -6.38 16.50
C SER A 79 -1.28 -6.20 16.02
N TYR A 80 -1.65 -5.01 15.61
CA TYR A 80 -3.01 -4.68 15.19
C TYR A 80 -3.03 -4.10 13.79
N LEU A 81 -4.11 -4.42 13.05
CA LEU A 81 -4.29 -3.89 11.71
C LEU A 81 -4.42 -2.36 11.70
N SER A 82 -5.05 -1.78 12.71
CA SER A 82 -5.17 -0.33 12.86
C SER A 82 -3.80 0.34 13.01
N ASP A 83 -2.90 -0.25 13.78
CA ASP A 83 -1.55 0.27 13.96
C ASP A 83 -0.75 0.15 12.66
N THR A 84 -0.97 -0.92 11.92
CA THR A 84 -0.35 -1.10 10.61
C THR A 84 -0.84 -0.05 9.63
N ALA A 85 -2.13 0.26 9.64
CA ALA A 85 -2.70 1.32 8.80
C ALA A 85 -2.12 2.69 9.15
N ASP A 86 -1.96 3.00 10.43
CA ASP A 86 -1.34 4.25 10.89
C ASP A 86 0.13 4.35 10.42
N TYR A 87 0.87 3.28 10.54
CA TYR A 87 2.26 3.20 10.09
C TYR A 87 2.37 3.49 8.58
N ILE A 88 1.55 2.85 7.77
CA ILE A 88 1.53 3.07 6.32
C ILE A 88 1.10 4.50 6.00
N GLY A 89 0.09 5.01 6.70
CA GLY A 89 -0.40 6.37 6.54
C GLY A 89 0.65 7.43 6.85
N GLU A 90 1.50 7.19 7.83
CA GLU A 90 2.61 8.08 8.16
C GLU A 90 3.64 8.14 7.04
N ILE A 91 3.98 7.00 6.43
CA ILE A 91 4.89 6.94 5.29
C ILE A 91 4.32 7.75 4.13
N LEU A 92 3.04 7.53 3.81
CA LEU A 92 2.36 8.22 2.73
C LEU A 92 2.30 9.73 2.97
N SER A 93 1.91 10.16 4.16
CA SER A 93 1.82 11.57 4.52
C SER A 93 3.16 12.27 4.46
N SER A 94 4.20 11.62 4.92
CA SER A 94 5.57 12.11 4.86
C SER A 94 6.01 12.36 3.41
N ARG A 95 5.68 11.46 2.50
CA ARG A 95 6.03 11.60 1.09
C ARG A 95 5.25 12.73 0.42
N ILE A 96 3.95 12.82 0.68
CA ILE A 96 3.10 13.88 0.14
C ILE A 96 3.58 15.25 0.62
N ARG A 97 3.91 15.38 1.91
CA ARG A 97 4.42 16.62 2.48
C ARG A 97 5.72 17.06 1.82
N ARG A 98 6.62 16.10 1.57
CA ARG A 98 7.90 16.37 0.91
C ARG A 98 7.71 16.94 -0.49
N TYR A 99 6.76 16.42 -1.25
CA TYR A 99 6.44 16.94 -2.58
C TYR A 99 5.79 18.31 -2.52
N SER A 100 4.94 18.55 -1.53
CA SER A 100 4.29 19.87 -1.36
C SER A 100 5.26 20.97 -1.01
N GLU A 101 6.33 20.65 -0.29
CA GLU A 101 7.38 21.60 0.04
C GLU A 101 8.28 21.95 -1.15
N ASN A 102 8.35 21.09 -2.14
CA ASN A 102 9.19 21.23 -3.32
C ASN A 102 8.38 21.59 -4.56
N GLU A 103 7.46 22.50 -4.46
CA GLU A 103 6.46 22.86 -5.46
C GLU A 103 6.99 23.32 -6.83
N ALA A 104 7.80 22.58 -7.50
CA ALA A 104 8.33 23.05 -8.78
C ALA A 104 7.56 22.53 -10.01
N SER A 105 6.55 21.71 -9.84
CA SER A 105 5.85 21.14 -11.00
C SER A 105 4.42 20.82 -10.63
N GLY A 106 3.46 21.08 -11.48
CA GLY A 106 2.07 20.73 -11.28
C GLY A 106 1.85 19.21 -11.07
N PHE A 107 2.67 18.60 -10.27
CA PHE A 107 2.72 17.16 -10.00
C PHE A 107 1.78 16.84 -8.83
N ALA A 108 0.87 15.90 -9.03
CA ALA A 108 -0.06 15.46 -8.00
C ALA A 108 0.51 14.22 -7.30
N PRO A 109 1.09 14.34 -6.10
CA PRO A 109 1.70 13.21 -5.40
C PRO A 109 0.70 12.29 -4.73
N GLU A 110 -0.57 12.60 -4.80
CA GLU A 110 -1.62 11.92 -4.05
C GLU A 110 -1.79 10.48 -4.49
N ALA A 111 -2.00 9.62 -3.51
CA ALA A 111 -2.33 8.21 -3.72
C ALA A 111 -3.34 7.76 -2.67
N THR A 112 -4.15 6.79 -3.03
CA THR A 112 -5.07 6.13 -2.11
C THR A 112 -4.60 4.70 -1.92
N LEU A 113 -4.53 4.26 -0.68
CA LEU A 113 -4.10 2.92 -0.33
C LEU A 113 -5.21 2.20 0.42
N LEU A 114 -5.43 0.94 0.09
CA LEU A 114 -6.37 0.06 0.79
C LEU A 114 -5.58 -1.09 1.39
N LEU A 115 -5.56 -1.15 2.72
CA LEU A 115 -4.89 -2.22 3.45
C LEU A 115 -5.93 -3.25 3.89
N ALA A 116 -5.64 -4.51 3.61
CA ALA A 116 -6.50 -5.61 4.02
C ALA A 116 -5.66 -6.80 4.44
N GLY A 117 -6.22 -7.64 5.28
CA GLY A 117 -5.53 -8.84 5.71
C GLY A 117 -5.96 -9.29 7.09
N GLN A 118 -5.17 -10.20 7.63
CA GLN A 118 -5.42 -10.77 8.95
C GLN A 118 -4.11 -11.02 9.66
N ILE A 119 -4.09 -10.67 10.94
CA ILE A 119 -3.02 -11.01 11.88
C ILE A 119 -3.57 -12.10 12.79
N GLN A 120 -2.77 -13.09 13.10
CA GLN A 120 -3.19 -14.23 13.92
C GLN A 120 -3.82 -13.77 15.22
N GLY A 121 -4.99 -14.29 15.53
CA GLY A 121 -5.76 -13.93 16.72
C GLY A 121 -6.70 -12.74 16.55
N GLY A 122 -6.65 -12.07 15.38
CA GLY A 122 -7.52 -10.94 15.06
C GLY A 122 -8.52 -11.27 13.96
N PRO A 123 -9.57 -10.45 13.80
CA PRO A 123 -10.51 -10.59 12.68
C PRO A 123 -9.84 -10.09 11.38
N PRO A 124 -10.30 -10.60 10.24
CA PRO A 124 -9.84 -10.12 8.95
C PRO A 124 -10.33 -8.71 8.64
#